data_4a9fa3006ea573dc96fe2f2728cd8fea
#
_entry.id   4a9fa3006ea573dc96fe2f2728cd8fea
#
_cell.length_a   1.000
_cell.length_b   1.000
_cell.length_c   1.000
_cell.angle_alpha   90.00
_cell.angle_beta   90.00
_cell.angle_gamma   90.00
#
_symmetry.space_group_name_H-M   'P 1'
#
loop_
_entity.id
_entity.type
_entity.pdbx_description
1 polymer ?
#
loop_
_entity_poly.entity_id
_entity_poly.type
_entity_poly.pdbx_seq_one_letter_code
_entity_poly.pdbx_strand_id
1 'polypeptide(L)'
;RKKNTAATNLPDEPEEPKLAFPLIPADISRAQLITHLINNQSCSSLLTSTEASSVSTARNQDYGHFDDILCKAFEHELISSSYKINGRHPLKVEYPSLSAFLTGTPSSLILFIPTMETGLYNRFLINTFRLPAAWQDVFAEEKVQADDLFNELSMRFAQMALFLKDSPTE
;
A
#
# COMPACT_ATOMS: atom_id res chain seq x y z
N ARG A 1 -35.70 -12.63 -45.89
CA ARG A 1 -36.28 -12.12 -44.63
C ARG A 1 -35.12 -11.77 -43.68
N LYS A 2 -34.77 -10.47 -43.63
CA LYS A 2 -33.80 -9.91 -42.67
C LYS A 2 -34.55 -9.70 -41.35
N LYS A 3 -34.12 -10.36 -40.28
CA LYS A 3 -34.56 -10.01 -38.92
C LYS A 3 -33.71 -8.85 -38.45
N ASN A 4 -34.29 -7.66 -38.37
CA ASN A 4 -33.79 -6.55 -37.62
C ASN A 4 -33.96 -6.89 -36.10
N THR A 5 -32.86 -7.22 -35.44
CA THR A 5 -32.81 -7.24 -33.99
C THR A 5 -32.51 -5.81 -33.56
N ALA A 6 -33.54 -5.10 -33.09
CA ALA A 6 -33.36 -3.80 -32.42
C ALA A 6 -32.52 -4.05 -31.15
N ALA A 7 -31.37 -3.41 -31.09
CA ALA A 7 -30.58 -3.34 -29.86
C ALA A 7 -31.41 -2.55 -28.84
N THR A 8 -31.91 -3.23 -27.84
CA THR A 8 -32.56 -2.61 -26.68
C THR A 8 -31.45 -1.89 -25.91
N ASN A 9 -31.39 -0.57 -25.96
CA ASN A 9 -30.57 0.23 -25.07
C ASN A 9 -31.16 0.07 -23.68
N LEU A 10 -30.60 -0.90 -22.93
CA LEU A 10 -30.76 -0.94 -21.48
C LEU A 10 -30.06 0.30 -20.91
N PRO A 11 -30.67 1.02 -19.96
CA PRO A 11 -30.00 2.12 -19.30
C PRO A 11 -28.70 1.56 -18.67
N ASP A 12 -27.61 2.31 -18.81
CA ASP A 12 -26.32 1.98 -18.18
C ASP A 12 -26.58 1.67 -16.70
N GLU A 13 -26.20 0.47 -16.26
CA GLU A 13 -26.20 0.14 -14.83
C GLU A 13 -25.42 1.24 -14.10
N PRO A 14 -25.98 1.77 -12.98
CA PRO A 14 -25.28 2.79 -12.22
C PRO A 14 -23.89 2.24 -11.82
N GLU A 15 -22.84 3.00 -12.11
CA GLU A 15 -21.48 2.63 -11.71
C GLU A 15 -21.47 2.43 -10.18
N GLU A 16 -20.99 1.26 -9.74
CA GLU A 16 -20.79 1.01 -8.32
C GLU A 16 -19.90 2.10 -7.72
N PRO A 17 -20.26 2.64 -6.54
CA PRO A 17 -19.45 3.69 -5.91
C PRO A 17 -18.05 3.14 -5.63
N LYS A 18 -17.03 3.87 -6.09
CA LYS A 18 -15.63 3.52 -5.84
C LYS A 18 -15.34 3.69 -4.35
N LEU A 19 -15.20 2.57 -3.65
CA LEU A 19 -14.85 2.59 -2.24
C LEU A 19 -13.34 2.81 -2.09
N ALA A 20 -12.95 3.90 -1.45
CA ALA A 20 -11.56 4.15 -1.07
C ALA A 20 -11.15 3.21 0.07
N PHE A 21 -9.99 2.57 -0.05
CA PHE A 21 -9.40 1.70 0.95
C PHE A 21 -7.95 2.12 1.20
N PRO A 22 -7.70 3.10 2.08
CA PRO A 22 -6.38 3.69 2.28
C PRO A 22 -5.33 2.74 2.83
N LEU A 23 -5.72 1.80 3.69
CA LEU A 23 -4.81 0.79 4.24
C LEU A 23 -4.78 -0.43 3.33
N ILE A 24 -3.70 -0.61 2.60
CA ILE A 24 -3.54 -1.69 1.62
C ILE A 24 -2.69 -2.80 2.25
N PRO A 25 -3.18 -4.04 2.32
CA PRO A 25 -2.37 -5.17 2.77
C PRO A 25 -1.27 -5.48 1.76
N ALA A 26 -0.12 -5.97 2.23
CA ALA A 26 1.03 -6.20 1.36
C ALA A 26 1.00 -7.54 0.60
N ASP A 27 0.07 -8.43 0.92
CA ASP A 27 -0.16 -9.71 0.24
C ASP A 27 -1.11 -9.59 -0.98
N ILE A 28 -1.00 -8.50 -1.68
CA ILE A 28 -1.90 -8.08 -2.76
C ILE A 28 -1.29 -8.33 -4.14
N SER A 29 -2.11 -8.61 -5.13
CA SER A 29 -1.66 -8.69 -6.52
C SER A 29 -1.38 -7.32 -7.13
N ARG A 30 -0.51 -7.27 -8.16
CA ARG A 30 -0.24 -6.05 -8.93
C ARG A 30 -1.51 -5.35 -9.41
N ALA A 31 -2.46 -6.11 -9.94
CA ALA A 31 -3.70 -5.55 -10.48
C ALA A 31 -4.57 -4.93 -9.38
N GLN A 32 -4.67 -5.58 -8.22
CA GLN A 32 -5.40 -5.05 -7.09
C GLN A 32 -4.74 -3.80 -6.52
N LEU A 33 -3.40 -3.76 -6.42
CA LEU A 33 -2.68 -2.56 -5.98
C LEU A 33 -3.00 -1.35 -6.87
N ILE A 34 -2.95 -1.52 -8.20
CA ILE A 34 -3.33 -0.45 -9.14
C ILE A 34 -4.79 -0.04 -8.94
N THR A 35 -5.71 -1.00 -8.76
CA THR A 35 -7.12 -0.71 -8.51
C THR A 35 -7.32 0.11 -7.23
N HIS A 36 -6.64 -0.24 -6.14
CA HIS A 36 -6.69 0.54 -4.90
C HIS A 36 -6.15 1.95 -5.10
N LEU A 37 -5.03 2.11 -5.80
CA LEU A 37 -4.48 3.43 -6.12
C LEU A 37 -5.43 4.29 -6.96
N ILE A 38 -6.18 3.68 -7.89
CA ILE A 38 -7.22 4.37 -8.66
C ILE A 38 -8.36 4.82 -7.75
N ASN A 39 -8.84 3.93 -6.87
CA ASN A 39 -9.95 4.24 -5.99
C ASN A 39 -9.56 5.27 -4.90
N ASN A 40 -8.29 5.31 -4.52
CA ASN A 40 -7.75 6.18 -3.49
C ASN A 40 -7.23 7.53 -4.03
N GLN A 41 -7.53 7.93 -5.25
CA GLN A 41 -7.01 9.19 -5.83
C GLN A 41 -7.38 10.45 -5.01
N SER A 42 -8.43 10.37 -4.20
CA SER A 42 -8.83 11.46 -3.30
C SER A 42 -8.14 11.43 -1.93
N CYS A 43 -7.36 10.40 -1.64
CA CYS A 43 -6.64 10.22 -0.38
C CYS A 43 -5.31 9.49 -0.63
N SER A 44 -4.39 9.61 0.32
CA SER A 44 -3.13 8.85 0.29
C SER A 44 -3.37 7.39 0.67
N SER A 45 -2.54 6.51 0.14
CA SER A 45 -2.55 5.06 0.43
C SER A 45 -1.36 4.66 1.30
N LEU A 46 -1.58 3.70 2.19
CA LEU A 46 -0.52 3.09 3.00
C LEU A 46 -0.49 1.58 2.76
N LEU A 47 0.57 1.10 2.13
CA LEU A 47 0.87 -0.33 2.04
C LEU A 47 1.51 -0.78 3.34
N THR A 48 0.91 -1.74 4.04
CA THR A 48 1.41 -2.16 5.35
C THR A 48 1.48 -3.67 5.48
N SER A 49 2.53 -4.14 6.17
CA SER A 49 2.67 -5.52 6.60
C SER A 49 3.54 -5.62 7.84
N THR A 50 3.15 -6.49 8.75
CA THR A 50 3.97 -6.89 9.91
C THR A 50 5.11 -7.83 9.53
N GLU A 51 5.06 -8.41 8.33
CA GLU A 51 6.06 -9.33 7.78
C GLU A 51 6.44 -8.91 6.36
N ALA A 52 7.64 -8.33 6.17
CA ALA A 52 8.14 -7.95 4.85
C ALA A 52 8.25 -9.14 3.87
N SER A 53 8.35 -10.37 4.40
CA SER A 53 8.32 -11.61 3.61
C SER A 53 7.01 -11.81 2.84
N SER A 54 5.88 -11.30 3.32
CA SER A 54 4.59 -11.39 2.62
C SER A 54 4.64 -10.66 1.28
N VAL A 55 5.28 -9.49 1.25
CA VAL A 55 5.53 -8.74 0.00
C VAL A 55 6.38 -9.56 -0.97
N SER A 56 7.43 -10.22 -0.45
CA SER A 56 8.31 -11.06 -1.27
C SER A 56 7.58 -12.28 -1.82
N THR A 57 6.67 -12.85 -1.07
CA THR A 57 5.82 -13.96 -1.52
C THR A 57 4.85 -13.50 -2.61
N ALA A 58 4.22 -12.35 -2.46
CA ALA A 58 3.36 -11.77 -3.49
C ALA A 58 4.14 -11.46 -4.78
N ARG A 59 5.41 -10.99 -4.67
CA ARG A 59 6.31 -10.76 -5.82
C ARG A 59 6.64 -12.01 -6.61
N ASN A 60 6.82 -13.14 -5.93
CA ASN A 60 7.24 -14.40 -6.57
C ASN A 60 6.09 -15.12 -7.29
N GLN A 61 4.86 -14.63 -7.20
CA GLN A 61 3.76 -15.09 -8.03
C GLN A 61 3.88 -14.47 -9.42
N ASP A 62 3.53 -15.23 -10.47
CA ASP A 62 3.66 -14.81 -11.88
C ASP A 62 3.02 -13.45 -12.23
N TYR A 63 2.10 -12.97 -11.40
CA TYR A 63 1.39 -11.69 -11.54
C TYR A 63 1.71 -10.69 -10.44
N GLY A 64 2.74 -10.94 -9.60
CA GLY A 64 2.98 -10.20 -8.35
C GLY A 64 4.08 -9.15 -8.41
N HIS A 65 4.84 -9.04 -9.51
CA HIS A 65 5.92 -8.05 -9.60
C HIS A 65 5.36 -6.62 -9.63
N PHE A 66 5.45 -5.91 -8.52
CA PHE A 66 5.01 -4.51 -8.42
C PHE A 66 6.10 -3.54 -7.93
N ASP A 67 7.38 -3.94 -7.99
CA ASP A 67 8.51 -3.08 -7.62
C ASP A 67 8.54 -1.80 -8.43
N ASP A 68 8.23 -1.90 -9.72
CA ASP A 68 8.10 -0.75 -10.60
C ASP A 68 6.96 0.19 -10.17
N ILE A 69 5.88 -0.35 -9.61
CA ILE A 69 4.79 0.47 -9.05
C ILE A 69 5.27 1.22 -7.82
N LEU A 70 5.99 0.55 -6.90
CA LEU A 70 6.53 1.20 -5.71
C LEU A 70 7.52 2.31 -6.09
N CYS A 71 8.41 2.04 -7.05
CA CYS A 71 9.35 3.03 -7.53
C CYS A 71 8.66 4.23 -8.18
N LYS A 72 7.67 4.00 -9.06
CA LYS A 72 6.90 5.05 -9.72
C LYS A 72 6.04 5.84 -8.74
N ALA A 73 5.44 5.17 -7.76
CA ALA A 73 4.64 5.84 -6.76
C ALA A 73 5.49 6.77 -5.87
N PHE A 74 6.72 6.39 -5.57
CA PHE A 74 7.67 7.22 -4.83
C PHE A 74 8.01 8.51 -5.60
N GLU A 75 8.19 8.43 -6.91
CA GLU A 75 8.48 9.58 -7.78
C GLU A 75 7.21 10.30 -8.27
N HIS A 76 6.02 9.89 -7.83
CA HIS A 76 4.72 10.38 -8.31
C HIS A 76 4.53 10.25 -9.83
N GLU A 77 5.19 9.27 -10.44
CA GLU A 77 5.10 9.02 -11.87
C GLU A 77 3.82 8.30 -12.26
N LEU A 78 3.39 8.51 -13.49
CA LEU A 78 2.25 7.83 -14.07
C LEU A 78 2.39 6.30 -13.99
N ILE A 79 1.40 5.65 -13.40
CA ILE A 79 1.27 4.20 -13.42
C ILE A 79 0.17 3.81 -14.39
N SER A 80 0.49 2.94 -15.35
CA SER A 80 -0.47 2.41 -16.30
C SER A 80 -0.35 0.90 -16.46
N SER A 81 -1.47 0.24 -16.71
CA SER A 81 -1.52 -1.18 -17.00
C SER A 81 -2.44 -1.44 -18.17
N SER A 82 -1.91 -2.14 -19.18
CA SER A 82 -2.65 -2.50 -20.39
C SER A 82 -3.32 -3.87 -20.29
N TYR A 83 -3.43 -4.46 -19.10
CA TYR A 83 -4.13 -5.72 -18.94
C TYR A 83 -5.60 -5.56 -19.33
N LYS A 84 -6.00 -6.24 -20.38
CA LYS A 84 -7.40 -6.34 -20.79
C LYS A 84 -8.15 -7.22 -19.80
N ILE A 85 -8.72 -6.63 -18.77
CA ILE A 85 -9.69 -7.31 -17.96
C ILE A 85 -11.06 -7.05 -18.58
N ASN A 86 -11.63 -8.05 -19.24
CA ASN A 86 -13.02 -8.09 -19.72
C ASN A 86 -13.51 -6.82 -20.47
N GLY A 87 -12.73 -6.33 -21.44
CA GLY A 87 -13.17 -5.20 -22.27
C GLY A 87 -13.08 -3.82 -21.62
N ARG A 88 -12.57 -3.73 -20.40
CA ARG A 88 -12.36 -2.44 -19.70
C ARG A 88 -11.14 -1.68 -20.24
N HIS A 89 -11.20 -0.36 -20.15
CA HIS A 89 -10.10 0.52 -20.54
C HIS A 89 -8.83 0.23 -19.72
N PRO A 90 -7.62 0.54 -20.26
CA PRO A 90 -6.39 0.38 -19.51
C PRO A 90 -6.46 1.17 -18.19
N LEU A 91 -6.01 0.52 -17.11
CA LEU A 91 -5.95 1.16 -15.79
C LEU A 91 -4.86 2.23 -15.79
N LYS A 92 -5.17 3.42 -15.26
CA LYS A 92 -4.27 4.56 -15.21
C LYS A 92 -4.38 5.28 -13.87
N VAL A 93 -3.24 5.53 -13.23
CA VAL A 93 -3.10 6.38 -12.04
C VAL A 93 -2.16 7.52 -12.39
N GLU A 94 -2.68 8.75 -12.45
CA GLU A 94 -1.90 9.91 -12.89
C GLU A 94 -0.97 10.44 -11.80
N TYR A 95 -1.47 10.50 -10.59
CA TYR A 95 -0.75 11.02 -9.42
C TYR A 95 -0.83 10.01 -8.27
N PRO A 96 -0.03 8.94 -8.31
CA PRO A 96 -0.04 7.96 -7.23
C PRO A 96 0.47 8.59 -5.94
N SER A 97 -0.27 8.36 -4.83
CA SER A 97 0.15 8.72 -3.49
C SER A 97 0.18 7.45 -2.64
N LEU A 98 1.38 6.91 -2.44
CA LEU A 98 1.59 5.65 -1.74
C LEU A 98 2.76 5.77 -0.78
N SER A 99 2.50 5.51 0.48
CA SER A 99 3.52 5.23 1.49
C SER A 99 3.57 3.73 1.78
N ALA A 100 4.71 3.22 2.22
CA ALA A 100 4.84 1.83 2.63
C ALA A 100 5.45 1.76 4.04
N PHE A 101 4.84 0.94 4.89
CA PHE A 101 5.36 0.63 6.22
C PHE A 101 5.41 -0.88 6.41
N LEU A 102 6.62 -1.40 6.46
CA LEU A 102 6.89 -2.84 6.55
C LEU A 102 7.77 -3.12 7.76
N THR A 103 7.44 -4.15 8.50
CA THR A 103 8.31 -4.67 9.55
C THR A 103 8.73 -6.09 9.23
N GLY A 104 9.76 -6.60 9.90
CA GLY A 104 10.20 -7.97 9.66
C GLY A 104 11.58 -8.26 10.23
N THR A 105 12.05 -9.45 9.97
CA THR A 105 13.39 -9.89 10.35
C THR A 105 14.44 -9.41 9.32
N PRO A 106 15.74 -9.39 9.65
CA PRO A 106 16.77 -9.11 8.66
C PRO A 106 16.71 -10.02 7.43
N SER A 107 16.33 -11.27 7.60
CA SER A 107 16.18 -12.22 6.48
C SER A 107 15.02 -11.84 5.55
N SER A 108 13.88 -11.40 6.10
CA SER A 108 12.75 -10.94 5.29
C SER A 108 13.07 -9.63 4.55
N LEU A 109 13.91 -8.77 5.13
CA LEU A 109 14.40 -7.57 4.45
C LEU A 109 15.26 -7.92 3.24
N ILE A 110 16.18 -8.89 3.38
CA ILE A 110 17.03 -9.36 2.28
C ILE A 110 16.19 -9.96 1.15
N LEU A 111 15.11 -10.68 1.49
CA LEU A 111 14.17 -11.20 0.49
C LEU A 111 13.40 -10.09 -0.21
N PHE A 112 13.06 -9.02 0.50
CA PHE A 112 12.35 -7.88 -0.06
C PHE A 112 13.28 -6.97 -0.89
N ILE A 113 14.48 -6.68 -0.41
CA ILE A 113 15.49 -5.88 -1.12
C ILE A 113 16.77 -6.72 -1.24
N PRO A 114 16.87 -7.58 -2.26
CA PRO A 114 17.97 -8.55 -2.37
C PRO A 114 19.32 -7.90 -2.66
N THR A 115 19.33 -6.74 -3.32
CA THR A 115 20.56 -6.00 -3.64
C THR A 115 20.37 -4.50 -3.46
N MET A 116 21.45 -3.79 -3.14
CA MET A 116 21.44 -2.32 -3.05
C MET A 116 21.25 -1.63 -4.41
N GLU A 117 21.47 -2.37 -5.49
CA GLU A 117 21.33 -1.87 -6.87
C GLU A 117 19.85 -1.81 -7.30
N THR A 118 18.95 -2.43 -6.55
CA THR A 118 17.53 -2.31 -6.83
C THR A 118 17.06 -0.90 -6.51
N GLY A 119 16.24 -0.34 -7.39
CA GLY A 119 15.65 0.99 -7.17
C GLY A 119 14.88 1.13 -5.86
N LEU A 120 14.47 0.02 -5.24
CA LEU A 120 13.79 0.01 -3.96
C LEU A 120 14.68 0.44 -2.80
N TYR A 121 15.95 0.03 -2.77
CA TYR A 121 16.85 0.33 -1.65
C TYR A 121 16.93 1.84 -1.36
N ASN A 122 17.05 2.65 -2.39
CA ASN A 122 17.18 4.10 -2.25
C ASN A 122 15.88 4.82 -1.88
N ARG A 123 14.76 4.10 -1.87
CA ARG A 123 13.43 4.63 -1.62
C ARG A 123 12.84 4.23 -0.27
N PHE A 124 13.55 3.38 0.48
CA PHE A 124 13.14 2.95 1.81
C PHE A 124 14.08 3.48 2.88
N LEU A 125 13.50 4.06 3.93
CA LEU A 125 14.22 4.33 5.16
C LEU A 125 14.22 3.04 6.00
N ILE A 126 15.42 2.44 6.16
CA ILE A 126 15.59 1.19 6.88
C ILE A 126 16.05 1.51 8.30
N ASN A 127 15.24 1.15 9.29
CA ASN A 127 15.59 1.25 10.70
C ASN A 127 15.75 -0.14 11.29
N THR A 128 16.89 -0.39 11.95
CA THR A 128 17.15 -1.66 12.63
C THR A 128 17.39 -1.41 14.11
N PHE A 129 16.81 -2.26 14.94
CA PHE A 129 17.01 -2.22 16.37
C PHE A 129 17.23 -3.64 16.92
N ARG A 130 17.95 -3.74 18.00
CA ARG A 130 18.13 -4.99 18.72
C ARG A 130 17.42 -4.87 20.06
N LEU A 131 16.53 -5.79 20.31
CA LEU A 131 15.96 -5.94 21.63
C LEU A 131 16.94 -6.77 22.49
N PRO A 132 17.17 -6.40 23.75
CA PRO A 132 17.91 -7.26 24.67
C PRO A 132 17.15 -8.60 24.79
N ALA A 133 17.85 -9.69 24.63
CA ALA A 133 17.29 -11.04 24.80
C ALA A 133 17.10 -11.33 26.31
N ALA A 134 16.17 -10.62 26.94
CA ALA A 134 15.76 -10.89 28.30
C ALA A 134 14.42 -11.62 28.28
N TRP A 135 14.38 -12.74 28.98
CA TRP A 135 13.10 -13.41 29.22
C TRP A 135 12.22 -12.51 30.07
N GLN A 136 11.00 -12.25 29.60
CA GLN A 136 10.01 -11.51 30.36
C GLN A 136 8.90 -12.47 30.78
N ASP A 137 8.57 -12.42 32.06
CA ASP A 137 7.44 -13.18 32.58
C ASP A 137 6.14 -12.55 32.07
N VAL A 138 5.49 -13.24 31.14
CA VAL A 138 4.19 -12.78 30.59
C VAL A 138 3.06 -12.79 31.62
N PHE A 139 3.26 -13.44 32.77
CA PHE A 139 2.32 -13.49 33.87
C PHE A 139 2.65 -12.50 34.99
N ALA A 140 3.75 -11.74 34.87
CA ALA A 140 4.10 -10.69 35.82
C ALA A 140 2.98 -9.65 35.87
N GLU A 141 2.61 -9.22 37.08
CA GLU A 141 1.54 -8.24 37.29
C GLU A 141 1.90 -6.82 36.82
N GLU A 142 3.18 -6.54 36.63
CA GLU A 142 3.65 -5.28 36.05
C GLU A 142 3.37 -5.26 34.54
N LYS A 143 2.12 -5.04 34.17
CA LYS A 143 1.77 -4.69 32.81
C LYS A 143 2.25 -3.26 32.57
N VAL A 144 3.24 -3.10 31.72
CA VAL A 144 3.49 -1.80 31.09
C VAL A 144 2.14 -1.34 30.52
N GLN A 145 1.65 -0.18 30.97
CA GLN A 145 0.38 0.37 30.49
C GLN A 145 0.61 0.86 29.05
N ALA A 146 0.67 -0.09 28.12
CA ALA A 146 0.88 0.16 26.70
C ALA A 146 -0.19 1.11 26.16
N ASP A 147 -1.40 1.03 26.70
CA ASP A 147 -2.53 1.86 26.29
C ASP A 147 -2.26 3.36 26.56
N ASP A 148 -1.65 3.72 27.68
CA ASP A 148 -1.31 5.11 27.99
C ASP A 148 -0.25 5.64 27.02
N LEU A 149 0.76 4.81 26.71
CA LEU A 149 1.79 5.16 25.74
C LEU A 149 1.19 5.34 24.33
N PHE A 150 0.31 4.43 23.91
CA PHE A 150 -0.37 4.53 22.62
C PHE A 150 -1.27 5.75 22.54
N ASN A 151 -1.98 6.09 23.61
CA ASN A 151 -2.80 7.28 23.67
C ASN A 151 -1.94 8.57 23.58
N GLU A 152 -0.83 8.63 24.30
CA GLU A 152 0.11 9.75 24.20
C GLU A 152 0.67 9.91 22.80
N LEU A 153 1.14 8.81 22.17
CA LEU A 153 1.65 8.82 20.80
C LEU A 153 0.58 9.24 19.81
N SER A 154 -0.65 8.75 19.96
CA SER A 154 -1.78 9.12 19.11
C SER A 154 -2.09 10.61 19.16
N MET A 155 -2.06 11.22 20.36
CA MET A 155 -2.25 12.66 20.51
C MET A 155 -1.11 13.46 19.86
N ARG A 156 0.14 13.02 19.99
CA ARG A 156 1.30 13.66 19.34
C ARG A 156 1.19 13.58 17.82
N PHE A 157 0.80 12.43 17.27
CA PHE A 157 0.56 12.27 15.84
C PHE A 157 -0.55 13.18 15.32
N ALA A 158 -1.66 13.26 16.06
CA ALA A 158 -2.77 14.14 15.68
C ALA A 158 -2.34 15.62 15.67
N GLN A 159 -1.58 16.07 16.66
CA GLN A 159 -1.04 17.44 16.73
C GLN A 159 -0.08 17.72 15.56
N MET A 160 0.81 16.77 15.25
CA MET A 160 1.73 16.89 14.13
C MET A 160 0.97 16.95 12.78
N ALA A 161 -0.04 16.11 12.59
CA ALA A 161 -0.86 16.11 11.38
C ALA A 161 -1.61 17.44 11.20
N LEU A 162 -2.15 18.01 12.26
CA LEU A 162 -2.79 19.33 12.23
C LEU A 162 -1.77 20.43 11.88
N PHE A 163 -0.60 20.42 12.51
CA PHE A 163 0.46 21.37 12.19
C PHE A 163 0.90 21.32 10.74
N LEU A 164 1.08 20.10 10.19
CA LEU A 164 1.48 19.90 8.79
C LEU A 164 0.37 20.33 7.80
N LYS A 165 -0.89 20.14 8.17
CA LYS A 165 -2.03 20.55 7.35
C LYS A 165 -2.11 22.08 7.17
N ASP A 166 -1.76 22.81 8.22
CA ASP A 166 -1.81 24.27 8.25
C ASP A 166 -0.48 24.92 7.78
N SER A 167 0.56 24.10 7.53
CA SER A 167 1.85 24.59 7.05
C SER A 167 1.76 24.87 5.53
N PRO A 168 2.25 26.04 5.08
CA PRO A 168 2.27 26.32 3.64
C PRO A 168 3.19 25.32 2.94
N THR A 169 2.67 24.68 1.91
CA THR A 169 3.48 23.91 0.95
C THR A 169 4.18 24.90 0.05
N GLU A 170 5.50 25.05 0.18
CA GLU A 170 6.34 25.75 -0.79
C GLU A 170 6.42 24.98 -2.11
#